data_f6df1470f13c750ff25fd502473e5c9e
#
_entry.id   f6df1470f13c750ff25fd502473e5c9e
#
_cell.length_a   1.000
_cell.length_b   1.000
_cell.length_c   1.000
_cell.angle_alpha   90.00
_cell.angle_beta   90.00
_cell.angle_gamma   90.00
#
_symmetry.space_group_name_H-M   'P 1'
#
loop_
_entity.id
_entity.type
_entity.pdbx_description
1 polymer ?
#
loop_
_entity_poly.entity_id
_entity_poly.type
_entity_poly.pdbx_seq_one_letter_code
_entity_poly.pdbx_strand_id
1 'polypeptide(L)'
;DNLLDFSDLEHLALELLTSGFSEDGTPIVSGIAKEKAEYFHEIYIDEYQDSNFLQDAILRSVSGQSLGEHNIFMVGDVKQSIYKFRLARPELFMEKFDSYGKGEGKERRIDLKQNFRSRRQVTDSVNACFSVLMGRDLGGVEYDEDAALYPGAVFPEPEGEEEDVYRTEVLLTMSEEDGLEDREREALAIAGKIRRIVGTLPVVDKESGELRPAGYGDIVILL
;
A
#
# COMPACT_ATOMS: atom_id res chain seq x y z
N ASP A 1 -18.03 -13.61 29.06
CA ASP A 1 -18.19 -12.22 28.67
C ASP A 1 -18.75 -12.19 27.24
N ASN A 2 -19.86 -11.47 27.02
CA ASN A 2 -20.49 -11.32 25.71
C ASN A 2 -19.77 -10.24 24.86
N LEU A 3 -18.45 -10.32 24.78
CA LEU A 3 -17.62 -9.41 23.98
C LEU A 3 -17.10 -10.20 22.77
N LEU A 4 -17.19 -9.62 21.61
CA LEU A 4 -16.61 -10.13 20.37
C LEU A 4 -15.51 -9.18 19.92
N ASP A 5 -14.41 -9.70 19.48
CA ASP A 5 -13.39 -8.94 18.78
C ASP A 5 -13.50 -9.10 17.25
N PHE A 6 -12.64 -8.42 16.49
CA PHE A 6 -12.68 -8.51 15.03
C PHE A 6 -12.35 -9.91 14.51
N SER A 7 -11.47 -10.63 15.19
CA SER A 7 -11.12 -12.01 14.82
C SER A 7 -12.29 -12.96 15.04
N ASP A 8 -13.06 -12.78 16.13
CA ASP A 8 -14.29 -13.56 16.36
C ASP A 8 -15.29 -13.35 15.24
N LEU A 9 -15.46 -12.10 14.76
CA LEU A 9 -16.38 -11.79 13.67
C LEU A 9 -15.97 -12.47 12.36
N GLU A 10 -14.68 -12.48 12.03
CA GLU A 10 -14.16 -13.17 10.85
C GLU A 10 -14.37 -14.68 10.93
N HIS A 11 -14.11 -15.31 12.09
CA HIS A 11 -14.33 -16.74 12.30
C HIS A 11 -15.79 -17.11 12.21
N LEU A 12 -16.69 -16.35 12.84
CA LEU A 12 -18.14 -16.56 12.77
C LEU A 12 -18.67 -16.40 11.34
N ALA A 13 -18.15 -15.40 10.60
CA ALA A 13 -18.50 -15.22 9.21
C ALA A 13 -18.09 -16.44 8.37
N LEU A 14 -16.88 -16.94 8.55
CA LEU A 14 -16.40 -18.11 7.83
C LEU A 14 -17.21 -19.37 8.18
N GLU A 15 -17.55 -19.57 9.45
CA GLU A 15 -18.41 -20.67 9.90
C GLU A 15 -19.81 -20.65 9.26
N LEU A 16 -20.39 -19.46 9.08
CA LEU A 16 -21.68 -19.29 8.38
C LEU A 16 -21.56 -19.53 6.87
N LEU A 17 -20.45 -19.13 6.27
CA LEU A 17 -20.26 -19.15 4.82
C LEU A 17 -19.71 -20.48 4.30
N THR A 18 -19.17 -21.34 5.18
CA THR A 18 -18.59 -22.63 4.77
C THR A 18 -19.20 -23.78 5.51
N SER A 19 -19.24 -24.96 4.85
CA SER A 19 -19.57 -26.25 5.48
C SER A 19 -18.32 -27.12 5.71
N GLY A 20 -17.14 -26.57 5.42
CA GLY A 20 -15.84 -27.25 5.56
C GLY A 20 -14.86 -26.77 4.50
N PHE A 21 -13.74 -27.49 4.39
CA PHE A 21 -12.70 -27.27 3.39
C PHE A 21 -12.40 -28.57 2.67
N SER A 22 -12.09 -28.48 1.38
CA SER A 22 -11.58 -29.60 0.58
C SER A 22 -10.13 -29.90 0.94
N GLU A 23 -9.58 -31.00 0.40
CA GLU A 23 -8.21 -31.43 0.68
C GLU A 23 -7.15 -30.39 0.26
N ASP A 24 -7.44 -29.55 -0.73
CA ASP A 24 -6.57 -28.47 -1.22
C ASP A 24 -6.78 -27.14 -0.48
N GLY A 25 -7.61 -27.13 0.58
CA GLY A 25 -7.91 -25.94 1.37
C GLY A 25 -8.95 -24.99 0.76
N THR A 26 -9.61 -25.39 -0.32
CA THR A 26 -10.70 -24.58 -0.91
C THR A 26 -11.95 -24.65 -0.02
N PRO A 27 -12.61 -23.50 0.31
CA PRO A 27 -13.84 -23.50 1.09
C PRO A 27 -14.97 -24.27 0.40
N ILE A 28 -15.61 -25.18 1.09
CA ILE A 28 -16.87 -25.80 0.65
C ILE A 28 -18.00 -24.87 1.08
N VAL A 29 -18.54 -24.14 0.11
CA VAL A 29 -19.50 -23.05 0.38
C VAL A 29 -20.85 -23.55 0.91
N SER A 30 -21.40 -22.85 1.90
CA SER A 30 -22.73 -23.09 2.45
C SER A 30 -23.85 -22.58 1.52
N GLY A 31 -25.11 -22.87 1.84
CA GLY A 31 -26.26 -22.31 1.13
C GLY A 31 -26.32 -20.78 1.23
N ILE A 32 -25.95 -20.22 2.38
CA ILE A 32 -25.89 -18.76 2.60
C ILE A 32 -24.82 -18.13 1.70
N ALA A 33 -23.66 -18.74 1.59
CA ALA A 33 -22.59 -18.24 0.73
C ALA A 33 -22.99 -18.23 -0.75
N LYS A 34 -23.69 -19.29 -1.22
CA LYS A 34 -24.21 -19.33 -2.59
C LYS A 34 -25.21 -18.22 -2.87
N GLU A 35 -26.15 -17.97 -1.95
CA GLU A 35 -27.09 -16.85 -2.06
C GLU A 35 -26.37 -15.50 -2.15
N LYS A 36 -25.29 -15.33 -1.38
CA LYS A 36 -24.46 -14.11 -1.45
C LYS A 36 -23.67 -14.03 -2.76
N ALA A 37 -23.15 -15.14 -3.25
CA ALA A 37 -22.44 -15.20 -4.53
C ALA A 37 -23.36 -14.86 -5.72
N GLU A 38 -24.63 -15.25 -5.68
CA GLU A 38 -25.64 -14.85 -6.67
C GLU A 38 -26.03 -13.37 -6.55
N TYR A 39 -25.96 -12.80 -5.34
CA TYR A 39 -26.33 -11.41 -5.07
C TYR A 39 -25.24 -10.42 -5.48
N PHE A 40 -23.95 -10.75 -5.26
CA PHE A 40 -22.82 -9.86 -5.58
C PHE A 40 -22.42 -9.98 -7.04
N HIS A 41 -22.74 -8.98 -7.85
CA HIS A 41 -22.34 -8.93 -9.25
C HIS A 41 -20.83 -8.67 -9.41
N GLU A 42 -20.27 -7.83 -8.55
CA GLU A 42 -18.85 -7.46 -8.53
C GLU A 42 -18.37 -7.29 -7.10
N ILE A 43 -17.12 -7.73 -6.82
CA ILE A 43 -16.45 -7.60 -5.52
C ILE A 43 -15.14 -6.88 -5.76
N TYR A 44 -14.97 -5.73 -5.13
CA TYR A 44 -13.77 -4.91 -5.19
C TYR A 44 -13.00 -5.02 -3.88
N ILE A 45 -11.71 -5.35 -3.95
CA ILE A 45 -10.85 -5.51 -2.79
C ILE A 45 -9.66 -4.58 -2.98
N ASP A 46 -9.47 -3.66 -2.05
CA ASP A 46 -8.31 -2.80 -1.97
C ASP A 46 -7.29 -3.35 -0.98
N GLU A 47 -6.01 -2.98 -1.13
CA GLU A 47 -4.89 -3.42 -0.28
C GLU A 47 -4.84 -4.95 -0.08
N TYR A 48 -5.10 -5.72 -1.14
CA TYR A 48 -5.21 -7.17 -1.05
C TYR A 48 -3.93 -7.85 -0.54
N GLN A 49 -2.74 -7.23 -0.67
CA GLN A 49 -1.48 -7.73 -0.11
C GLN A 49 -1.50 -7.84 1.42
N ASP A 50 -2.41 -7.14 2.10
CA ASP A 50 -2.56 -7.18 3.56
C ASP A 50 -3.61 -8.18 4.04
N SER A 51 -4.24 -8.91 3.12
CA SER A 51 -5.22 -9.94 3.44
C SER A 51 -4.58 -11.17 4.09
N ASN A 52 -5.30 -11.80 4.99
CA ASN A 52 -4.94 -13.10 5.59
C ASN A 52 -5.74 -14.25 4.96
N PHE A 53 -5.39 -15.50 5.30
CA PHE A 53 -6.09 -16.68 4.78
C PHE A 53 -7.57 -16.72 5.12
N LEU A 54 -7.96 -16.23 6.29
CA LEU A 54 -9.34 -16.21 6.75
C LEU A 54 -10.19 -15.25 5.91
N GLN A 55 -9.67 -14.05 5.67
CA GLN A 55 -10.29 -13.04 4.81
C GLN A 55 -10.40 -13.52 3.36
N ASP A 56 -9.34 -14.12 2.81
CA ASP A 56 -9.37 -14.70 1.46
C ASP A 56 -10.42 -15.81 1.36
N ALA A 57 -10.54 -16.69 2.36
CA ALA A 57 -11.55 -17.74 2.39
C ALA A 57 -12.98 -17.18 2.45
N ILE A 58 -13.21 -16.13 3.23
CA ILE A 58 -14.51 -15.42 3.28
C ILE A 58 -14.83 -14.84 1.91
N LEU A 59 -13.91 -14.10 1.29
CA LEU A 59 -14.09 -13.47 0.00
C LEU A 59 -14.37 -14.49 -1.11
N ARG A 60 -13.61 -15.59 -1.16
CA ARG A 60 -13.86 -16.69 -2.12
C ARG A 60 -15.24 -17.31 -1.90
N SER A 61 -15.67 -17.49 -0.64
CA SER A 61 -16.94 -18.11 -0.32
C SER A 61 -18.14 -17.33 -0.83
N VAL A 62 -18.06 -15.98 -0.85
CA VAL A 62 -19.16 -15.10 -1.31
C VAL A 62 -18.99 -14.64 -2.76
N SER A 63 -17.94 -15.07 -3.43
CA SER A 63 -17.67 -14.72 -4.84
C SER A 63 -18.34 -15.67 -5.81
N GLY A 64 -18.47 -15.25 -7.05
CA GLY A 64 -18.97 -16.05 -8.16
C GLY A 64 -18.10 -17.27 -8.50
N GLN A 65 -16.90 -17.43 -7.92
CA GLN A 65 -16.02 -18.58 -8.17
C GLN A 65 -16.70 -19.92 -7.88
N SER A 66 -17.53 -19.96 -6.81
CA SER A 66 -18.32 -21.15 -6.49
C SER A 66 -19.39 -21.50 -7.53
N LEU A 67 -19.72 -20.54 -8.39
CA LEU A 67 -20.69 -20.66 -9.52
C LEU A 67 -19.98 -20.77 -10.88
N GLY A 68 -18.65 -20.80 -10.89
CA GLY A 68 -17.83 -20.81 -12.12
C GLY A 68 -17.70 -19.43 -12.79
N GLU A 69 -18.01 -18.37 -12.07
CA GLU A 69 -17.92 -16.98 -12.53
C GLU A 69 -16.68 -16.29 -11.96
N HIS A 70 -16.26 -15.18 -12.59
CA HIS A 70 -15.11 -14.38 -12.17
C HIS A 70 -15.58 -12.94 -11.96
N ASN A 71 -15.89 -12.58 -10.71
CA ASN A 71 -16.45 -11.29 -10.34
C ASN A 71 -15.62 -10.54 -9.28
N ILE A 72 -14.36 -10.95 -9.07
CA ILE A 72 -13.47 -10.29 -8.10
C ILE A 72 -12.49 -9.39 -8.84
N PHE A 73 -12.37 -8.15 -8.38
CA PHE A 73 -11.36 -7.19 -8.76
C PHE A 73 -10.51 -6.84 -7.53
N MET A 74 -9.22 -7.17 -7.58
CA MET A 74 -8.28 -6.96 -6.48
C MET A 74 -7.26 -5.90 -6.87
N VAL A 75 -6.99 -4.98 -5.96
CA VAL A 75 -5.91 -4.00 -6.07
C VAL A 75 -4.95 -4.20 -4.91
N GLY A 76 -3.66 -4.08 -5.17
CA GLY A 76 -2.64 -4.20 -4.15
C GLY A 76 -1.24 -3.91 -4.69
N ASP A 77 -0.32 -3.73 -3.77
CA ASP A 77 1.09 -3.57 -4.04
C ASP A 77 1.90 -4.34 -2.99
N VAL A 78 2.47 -5.47 -3.38
CA VAL A 78 3.22 -6.31 -2.45
C VAL A 78 4.40 -5.58 -1.79
N LYS A 79 4.98 -4.56 -2.46
CA LYS A 79 6.05 -3.72 -1.89
C LYS A 79 5.58 -2.90 -0.68
N GLN A 80 4.27 -2.69 -0.53
CA GLN A 80 3.64 -1.96 0.57
C GLN A 80 3.13 -2.88 1.68
N SER A 81 3.35 -4.20 1.59
CA SER A 81 2.96 -5.14 2.64
C SER A 81 3.82 -4.98 3.88
N ILE A 82 3.30 -4.25 4.87
CA ILE A 82 3.96 -3.99 6.16
C ILE A 82 3.25 -4.65 7.34
N TYR A 83 2.09 -5.31 7.11
CA TYR A 83 1.25 -5.87 8.16
C TYR A 83 1.46 -7.37 8.42
N LYS A 84 2.65 -7.91 8.10
CA LYS A 84 2.99 -9.32 8.37
C LYS A 84 2.81 -9.70 9.85
N PHE A 85 3.06 -8.75 10.76
CA PHE A 85 2.82 -8.93 12.21
C PHE A 85 1.32 -9.03 12.58
N ARG A 86 0.41 -8.66 11.68
CA ARG A 86 -1.05 -8.86 11.79
C ARG A 86 -1.53 -10.06 10.98
N LEU A 87 -0.65 -11.03 10.72
CA LEU A 87 -0.95 -12.24 9.95
C LEU A 87 -1.27 -12.01 8.47
N ALA A 88 -0.99 -10.82 7.92
CA ALA A 88 -1.06 -10.59 6.49
C ALA A 88 -0.22 -11.62 5.72
N ARG A 89 -0.73 -12.06 4.57
CA ARG A 89 -0.15 -13.09 3.71
C ARG A 89 0.06 -12.55 2.31
N PRO A 90 1.11 -11.78 2.08
CA PRO A 90 1.41 -11.25 0.74
C PRO A 90 1.59 -12.36 -0.30
N GLU A 91 1.87 -13.60 0.15
CA GLU A 91 1.94 -14.77 -0.72
C GLU A 91 0.63 -15.01 -1.50
N LEU A 92 -0.54 -14.71 -0.90
CA LEU A 92 -1.84 -14.80 -1.57
C LEU A 92 -1.96 -13.86 -2.78
N PHE A 93 -1.39 -12.67 -2.65
CA PHE A 93 -1.31 -11.72 -3.75
C PHE A 93 -0.31 -12.19 -4.81
N MET A 94 0.87 -12.68 -4.38
CA MET A 94 1.92 -13.15 -5.28
C MET A 94 1.49 -14.36 -6.11
N GLU A 95 0.75 -15.30 -5.55
CA GLU A 95 0.18 -16.43 -6.29
C GLU A 95 -0.66 -15.96 -7.48
N LYS A 96 -1.52 -14.94 -7.27
CA LYS A 96 -2.33 -14.35 -8.34
C LYS A 96 -1.49 -13.53 -9.31
N PHE A 97 -0.53 -12.78 -8.78
CA PHE A 97 0.41 -12.00 -9.59
C PHE A 97 1.19 -12.87 -10.58
N ASP A 98 1.62 -14.06 -10.13
CA ASP A 98 2.39 -15.00 -10.96
C ASP A 98 1.50 -15.83 -11.90
N SER A 99 0.27 -16.17 -11.47
CA SER A 99 -0.62 -17.06 -12.24
C SER A 99 -1.50 -16.31 -13.25
N TYR A 100 -1.90 -15.06 -12.96
CA TYR A 100 -2.79 -14.32 -13.84
C TYR A 100 -2.06 -13.77 -15.06
N GLY A 101 -2.64 -14.00 -16.24
CA GLY A 101 -2.07 -13.55 -17.51
C GLY A 101 -2.17 -12.04 -17.72
N LYS A 102 -1.20 -11.47 -18.46
CA LYS A 102 -1.25 -10.04 -18.89
C LYS A 102 -2.13 -9.82 -20.13
N GLY A 103 -2.65 -10.89 -20.74
CA GLY A 103 -3.46 -10.87 -21.96
C GLY A 103 -4.96 -10.92 -21.70
N GLU A 104 -5.71 -11.28 -22.74
CA GLU A 104 -7.14 -11.56 -22.63
C GLU A 104 -7.36 -12.92 -21.96
N GLY A 105 -8.30 -12.95 -21.00
CA GLY A 105 -8.63 -14.15 -20.25
C GLY A 105 -9.59 -13.83 -19.11
N LYS A 106 -10.08 -14.88 -18.44
CA LYS A 106 -10.95 -14.75 -17.27
C LYS A 106 -10.19 -14.24 -16.06
N GLU A 107 -8.91 -14.59 -15.95
CA GLU A 107 -7.99 -14.15 -14.91
C GLU A 107 -6.94 -13.25 -15.55
N ARG A 108 -6.97 -11.98 -15.18
CA ARG A 108 -6.16 -10.96 -15.83
C ARG A 108 -5.42 -10.11 -14.84
N ARG A 109 -4.13 -9.91 -15.08
CA ARG A 109 -3.27 -8.97 -14.36
C ARG A 109 -3.11 -7.67 -15.14
N ILE A 110 -3.25 -6.55 -14.45
CA ILE A 110 -3.01 -5.21 -14.96
C ILE A 110 -1.97 -4.54 -14.07
N ASP A 111 -0.82 -4.20 -14.63
CA ASP A 111 0.27 -3.53 -13.90
C ASP A 111 0.11 -2.01 -14.03
N LEU A 112 -0.06 -1.32 -12.90
CA LEU A 112 -0.13 0.14 -12.82
C LEU A 112 1.23 0.66 -12.36
N LYS A 113 1.97 1.30 -13.26
CA LYS A 113 3.34 1.77 -12.99
C LYS A 113 3.42 3.27 -12.66
N GLN A 114 2.40 4.04 -13.02
CA GLN A 114 2.45 5.49 -12.89
C GLN A 114 1.96 5.94 -11.51
N ASN A 115 2.77 6.80 -10.87
CA ASN A 115 2.43 7.47 -9.62
C ASN A 115 1.94 8.89 -9.93
N PHE A 116 0.66 9.15 -9.60
CA PHE A 116 0.01 10.46 -9.80
C PHE A 116 -0.03 11.31 -8.51
N ARG A 117 0.49 10.78 -7.41
CA ARG A 117 0.44 11.42 -6.09
C ARG A 117 1.67 12.26 -5.79
N SER A 118 2.84 11.78 -6.21
CA SER A 118 4.12 12.32 -5.79
C SER A 118 4.85 13.04 -6.93
N ARG A 119 5.65 14.04 -6.58
CA ARG A 119 6.59 14.67 -7.50
C ARG A 119 7.67 13.69 -7.94
N ARG A 120 8.29 13.95 -9.08
CA ARG A 120 9.38 13.14 -9.65
C ARG A 120 10.52 12.93 -8.66
N GLN A 121 10.93 13.98 -7.94
CA GLN A 121 12.03 13.91 -6.97
C GLN A 121 11.78 12.86 -5.88
N VAL A 122 10.53 12.70 -5.46
CA VAL A 122 10.15 11.67 -4.48
C VAL A 122 10.23 10.28 -5.09
N THR A 123 9.64 10.08 -6.28
CA THR A 123 9.67 8.77 -6.95
C THR A 123 11.08 8.35 -7.34
N ASP A 124 11.91 9.26 -7.84
CA ASP A 124 13.30 8.99 -8.18
C ASP A 124 14.13 8.62 -6.94
N SER A 125 13.90 9.30 -5.81
CA SER A 125 14.58 8.97 -4.55
C SER A 125 14.16 7.61 -3.99
N VAL A 126 12.86 7.29 -4.07
CA VAL A 126 12.35 5.96 -3.70
C VAL A 126 12.99 4.89 -4.58
N ASN A 127 12.99 5.08 -5.90
CA ASN A 127 13.62 4.16 -6.84
C ASN A 127 15.11 3.96 -6.55
N ALA A 128 15.85 5.06 -6.29
CA ALA A 128 17.27 4.99 -5.97
C ALA A 128 17.55 4.19 -4.69
N CYS A 129 16.75 4.37 -3.65
CA CYS A 129 16.89 3.62 -2.41
C CYS A 129 16.53 2.13 -2.60
N PHE A 130 15.36 1.85 -3.16
CA PHE A 130 14.85 0.49 -3.21
C PHE A 130 15.49 -0.38 -4.28
N SER A 131 16.05 0.19 -5.35
CA SER A 131 16.88 -0.56 -6.31
C SER A 131 18.13 -1.19 -5.68
N VAL A 132 18.58 -0.65 -4.53
CA VAL A 132 19.73 -1.18 -3.77
C VAL A 132 19.31 -2.05 -2.60
N LEU A 133 18.18 -1.71 -1.94
CA LEU A 133 17.77 -2.33 -0.68
C LEU A 133 16.80 -3.49 -0.86
N MET A 134 15.92 -3.43 -1.87
CA MET A 134 14.84 -4.40 -2.01
C MET A 134 15.21 -5.48 -3.02
N GLY A 135 15.08 -6.72 -2.61
CA GLY A 135 15.21 -7.92 -3.42
C GLY A 135 14.30 -9.01 -2.89
N ARG A 136 14.30 -10.18 -3.51
CA ARG A 136 13.45 -11.31 -3.08
C ARG A 136 13.70 -11.74 -1.64
N ASP A 137 14.95 -11.62 -1.17
CA ASP A 137 15.34 -11.98 0.20
C ASP A 137 14.87 -10.93 1.22
N LEU A 138 14.83 -9.65 0.80
CA LEU A 138 14.39 -8.53 1.63
C LEU A 138 13.28 -7.78 0.89
N GLY A 139 12.03 -8.03 1.24
CA GLY A 139 10.86 -7.38 0.62
C GLY A 139 10.01 -8.30 -0.25
N GLY A 140 10.47 -9.54 -0.54
CA GLY A 140 9.70 -10.57 -1.23
C GLY A 140 9.57 -10.40 -2.75
N VAL A 141 10.00 -9.26 -3.31
CA VAL A 141 10.00 -8.95 -4.75
C VAL A 141 11.34 -8.40 -5.18
N GLU A 142 11.69 -8.62 -6.44
CA GLU A 142 12.81 -7.95 -7.11
C GLU A 142 12.39 -6.54 -7.49
N TYR A 143 13.22 -5.53 -7.14
CA TYR A 143 12.95 -4.14 -7.51
C TYR A 143 13.56 -3.83 -8.87
N ASP A 144 12.86 -4.21 -9.91
CA ASP A 144 13.25 -4.02 -11.31
C ASP A 144 12.43 -2.89 -11.98
N GLU A 145 12.52 -2.78 -13.30
CA GLU A 145 11.75 -1.82 -14.07
C GLU A 145 10.22 -2.01 -13.97
N ASP A 146 9.75 -3.22 -13.68
CA ASP A 146 8.33 -3.49 -13.47
C ASP A 146 7.86 -3.05 -12.07
N ALA A 147 8.75 -3.06 -11.08
CA ALA A 147 8.48 -2.63 -9.71
C ALA A 147 8.71 -1.13 -9.48
N ALA A 148 9.51 -0.47 -10.32
CA ALA A 148 9.86 0.94 -10.20
C ALA A 148 8.64 1.87 -10.33
N LEU A 149 8.71 3.02 -9.67
CA LEU A 149 7.69 4.08 -9.72
C LEU A 149 8.00 5.05 -10.86
N TYR A 150 7.01 5.33 -11.69
CA TYR A 150 7.11 6.29 -12.80
C TYR A 150 6.23 7.51 -12.53
N PRO A 151 6.76 8.75 -12.65
CA PRO A 151 5.95 9.95 -12.49
C PRO A 151 4.81 9.98 -13.51
N GLY A 152 3.57 10.08 -13.04
CA GLY A 152 2.37 10.16 -13.86
C GLY A 152 1.68 11.53 -13.83
N ALA A 153 2.03 12.37 -12.83
CA ALA A 153 1.49 13.73 -12.69
C ALA A 153 2.55 14.79 -13.00
N VAL A 154 2.09 15.92 -13.51
CA VAL A 154 2.89 17.12 -13.68
C VAL A 154 2.49 18.10 -12.60
N PHE A 155 3.47 18.61 -11.87
CA PHE A 155 3.27 19.61 -10.82
C PHE A 155 3.85 20.95 -11.27
N PRO A 156 3.28 22.09 -10.83
CA PRO A 156 3.88 23.40 -11.05
C PRO A 156 5.29 23.45 -10.44
N GLU A 157 6.22 24.08 -11.16
CA GLU A 157 7.58 24.34 -10.70
C GLU A 157 7.75 25.82 -10.38
N PRO A 158 8.50 26.19 -9.33
CA PRO A 158 8.78 27.58 -9.00
C PRO A 158 9.63 28.24 -10.09
N GLU A 159 9.33 29.50 -10.42
CA GLU A 159 10.10 30.25 -11.40
C GLU A 159 11.43 30.74 -10.81
N GLY A 160 12.51 30.62 -11.55
CA GLY A 160 13.80 31.23 -11.24
C GLY A 160 14.64 30.50 -10.17
N GLU A 161 14.25 29.33 -9.73
CA GLU A 161 15.04 28.51 -8.83
C GLU A 161 16.11 27.77 -9.63
N GLU A 162 17.41 27.99 -9.31
CA GLU A 162 18.53 27.27 -9.91
C GLU A 162 18.73 25.89 -9.32
N GLU A 163 18.31 25.68 -8.05
CA GLU A 163 18.37 24.40 -7.35
C GLU A 163 17.00 23.74 -7.25
N ASP A 164 16.97 22.42 -7.34
CA ASP A 164 15.75 21.64 -7.11
C ASP A 164 15.33 21.71 -5.63
N VAL A 165 14.37 22.60 -5.35
CA VAL A 165 13.85 22.85 -3.99
C VAL A 165 13.07 21.67 -3.43
N TYR A 166 12.68 20.69 -4.26
CA TYR A 166 11.93 19.51 -3.87
C TYR A 166 12.80 18.26 -3.72
N ARG A 167 14.12 18.42 -3.82
CA ARG A 167 15.04 17.29 -3.64
C ARG A 167 14.84 16.60 -2.29
N THR A 168 14.97 15.29 -2.29
CA THR A 168 14.98 14.49 -1.06
C THR A 168 16.26 14.77 -0.28
N GLU A 169 16.14 14.99 1.01
CA GLU A 169 17.26 15.25 1.91
C GLU A 169 17.35 14.15 2.97
N VAL A 170 18.58 13.78 3.31
CA VAL A 170 18.88 12.89 4.44
C VAL A 170 19.47 13.74 5.56
N LEU A 171 18.80 13.77 6.71
CA LEU A 171 19.30 14.45 7.91
C LEU A 171 19.97 13.42 8.81
N LEU A 172 21.27 13.61 9.04
CA LEU A 172 22.04 12.77 9.95
C LEU A 172 22.30 13.54 11.26
N THR A 173 21.99 12.91 12.37
CA THR A 173 22.36 13.40 13.70
C THR A 173 23.42 12.48 14.29
N MET A 174 24.43 13.04 14.97
CA MET A 174 25.46 12.28 15.64
C MET A 174 25.31 12.43 17.15
N SER A 175 25.57 11.35 17.86
CA SER A 175 25.63 11.37 19.34
C SER A 175 26.82 12.22 19.79
N GLU A 176 26.57 13.18 20.66
CA GLU A 176 27.58 14.05 21.24
C GLU A 176 27.50 14.00 22.77
N GLU A 177 28.57 14.38 23.47
CA GLU A 177 28.63 14.45 24.95
C GLU A 177 27.98 15.74 25.48
N ASP A 178 26.81 16.15 24.98
CA ASP A 178 26.10 17.37 25.39
C ASP A 178 24.91 17.11 26.32
N GLY A 179 24.70 15.84 26.69
CA GLY A 179 23.64 15.43 27.63
C GLY A 179 22.26 15.25 27.01
N LEU A 180 22.10 15.42 25.69
CA LEU A 180 20.86 15.14 24.99
C LEU A 180 20.78 13.65 24.60
N GLU A 181 19.58 13.09 24.67
CA GLU A 181 19.30 11.77 24.10
C GLU A 181 19.20 11.85 22.58
N ASP A 182 19.49 10.74 21.88
CA ASP A 182 19.44 10.68 20.41
C ASP A 182 18.08 11.10 19.86
N ARG A 183 16.99 10.72 20.51
CA ARG A 183 15.62 11.12 20.14
C ARG A 183 15.38 12.63 20.26
N GLU A 184 15.99 13.28 21.25
CA GLU A 184 15.90 14.73 21.42
C GLU A 184 16.64 15.45 20.30
N ARG A 185 17.80 14.93 19.88
CA ARG A 185 18.55 15.46 18.73
C ARG A 185 17.77 15.34 17.44
N GLU A 186 17.19 14.17 17.17
CA GLU A 186 16.32 13.96 16.03
C GLU A 186 15.15 14.95 16.03
N ALA A 187 14.46 15.09 17.14
CA ALA A 187 13.34 16.02 17.28
C ALA A 187 13.76 17.48 17.02
N LEU A 188 14.93 17.89 17.52
CA LEU A 188 15.47 19.23 17.29
C LEU A 188 15.87 19.43 15.82
N ALA A 189 16.47 18.44 15.17
CA ALA A 189 16.80 18.49 13.75
C ALA A 189 15.54 18.62 12.89
N ILE A 190 14.50 17.81 13.16
CA ILE A 190 13.19 17.88 12.50
C ILE A 190 12.55 19.25 12.70
N ALA A 191 12.48 19.73 13.93
CA ALA A 191 11.92 21.03 14.25
C ALA A 191 12.67 22.18 13.54
N GLY A 192 14.00 22.08 13.49
CA GLY A 192 14.85 23.03 12.76
C GLY A 192 14.58 23.00 11.25
N LYS A 193 14.37 21.83 10.66
CA LYS A 193 14.01 21.68 9.25
C LYS A 193 12.62 22.26 8.98
N ILE A 194 11.63 21.94 9.80
CA ILE A 194 10.25 22.47 9.66
C ILE A 194 10.26 24.01 9.70
N ARG A 195 10.98 24.62 10.63
CA ARG A 195 11.08 26.09 10.69
C ARG A 195 11.68 26.73 9.45
N ARG A 196 12.57 26.01 8.75
CA ARG A 196 13.20 26.51 7.52
C ARG A 196 12.28 26.42 6.31
N ILE A 197 11.44 25.40 6.23
CA ILE A 197 10.56 25.17 5.09
C ILE A 197 9.22 25.90 5.18
N VAL A 198 8.70 26.10 6.39
CA VAL A 198 7.46 26.89 6.60
C VAL A 198 7.65 28.33 6.16
N GLY A 199 6.75 28.80 5.30
CA GLY A 199 6.79 30.15 4.73
C GLY A 199 7.75 30.31 3.54
N THR A 200 8.54 29.28 3.18
CA THR A 200 9.54 29.35 2.11
C THR A 200 9.36 28.28 1.04
N LEU A 201 9.12 27.03 1.41
CA LEU A 201 8.97 25.94 0.45
C LEU A 201 7.67 26.14 -0.36
N PRO A 202 7.73 26.22 -1.70
CA PRO A 202 6.52 26.29 -2.51
C PRO A 202 5.75 24.98 -2.47
N VAL A 203 4.46 25.02 -2.18
CA VAL A 203 3.55 23.86 -2.24
C VAL A 203 2.35 24.19 -3.10
N VAL A 204 1.76 23.18 -3.73
CA VAL A 204 0.56 23.37 -4.56
C VAL A 204 -0.65 23.52 -3.66
N ASP A 205 -1.36 24.62 -3.82
CA ASP A 205 -2.67 24.79 -3.21
C ASP A 205 -3.70 23.89 -3.90
N LYS A 206 -4.44 23.12 -3.11
CA LYS A 206 -5.37 22.11 -3.64
C LYS A 206 -6.60 22.70 -4.33
N GLU A 207 -6.99 23.93 -3.96
CA GLU A 207 -8.19 24.58 -4.49
C GLU A 207 -7.87 25.36 -5.76
N SER A 208 -6.80 26.15 -5.74
CA SER A 208 -6.40 26.99 -6.88
C SER A 208 -5.49 26.28 -7.88
N GLY A 209 -4.76 25.26 -7.47
CA GLY A 209 -3.72 24.61 -8.27
C GLY A 209 -2.42 25.43 -8.39
N GLU A 210 -2.35 26.60 -7.76
CA GLU A 210 -1.21 27.50 -7.79
C GLU A 210 -0.21 27.20 -6.66
N LEU A 211 1.02 27.71 -6.80
CA LEU A 211 2.03 27.61 -5.77
C LEU A 211 1.81 28.64 -4.67
N ARG A 212 1.89 28.21 -3.42
CA ARG A 212 1.92 29.06 -2.22
C ARG A 212 3.03 28.60 -1.26
N PRO A 213 3.49 29.45 -0.34
CA PRO A 213 4.40 29.03 0.72
C PRO A 213 3.78 27.93 1.61
N ALA A 214 4.59 26.95 2.01
CA ALA A 214 4.17 25.88 2.92
C ALA A 214 3.77 26.43 4.30
N GLY A 215 2.68 25.89 4.85
CA GLY A 215 2.28 26.07 6.24
C GLY A 215 2.56 24.82 7.06
N TYR A 216 2.33 24.87 8.37
CA TYR A 216 2.49 23.71 9.25
C TYR A 216 1.54 22.55 8.89
N GLY A 217 0.35 22.84 8.35
CA GLY A 217 -0.62 21.83 7.92
C GLY A 217 -0.23 21.05 6.66
N ASP A 218 0.83 21.47 5.95
CA ASP A 218 1.34 20.79 4.76
C ASP A 218 2.43 19.75 5.12
N ILE A 219 2.78 19.63 6.40
CA ILE A 219 3.90 18.81 6.87
C ILE A 219 3.36 17.64 7.71
N VAL A 220 3.84 16.44 7.40
CA VAL A 220 3.54 15.23 8.16
C VAL A 220 4.84 14.59 8.62
N ILE A 221 4.88 14.15 9.87
CA ILE A 221 5.96 13.34 10.44
C ILE A 221 5.44 11.91 10.54
N LEU A 222 6.12 10.98 9.89
CA LEU A 222 5.85 9.55 9.98
C LEU A 222 6.89 8.93 10.90
N LEU A 223 6.44 8.18 11.92
CA LEU A 223 7.27 7.55 12.98
C LEU A 223 7.07 6.03 12.95
#